data_e0e7f70c00b19663af69d71549299d83
#
_entry.id   e0e7f70c00b19663af69d71549299d83
#
_cell.length_a   1.000
_cell.length_b   1.000
_cell.length_c   1.000
_cell.angle_alpha   90.00
_cell.angle_beta   90.00
_cell.angle_gamma   90.00
#
_symmetry.space_group_name_H-M   'P 1'
#
loop_
_entity.id
_entity.type
_entity.pdbx_description
1 polymer ?
#
loop_
_entity_poly.entity_id
_entity_poly.type
_entity_poly.pdbx_seq_one_letter_code
_entity_poly.pdbx_strand_id
1 'polypeptide(L)'
;MGRKSHFGQAIFISKTLDHCDDTISSLSSEAGLQVYVSWDIILGVTSNDEMNEQQGNTLCKSCGLCCTGHLFIWTKLRSAELDSAEALGLNVFRSVPSQRGFNQPCPLWQGQCTIYTSPHYPHFCRTYKCKLLKRVLDETTSLPKALSAVEGTKELIRELEALLPATSSTNFRERLVEHLEALEKIAVWDEADLEFRLKADTLLTLYERLFGVNDLVENPWESLT
;
A
#
# COMPACT_ATOMS: atom_id res chain seq x y z
N MET A 1 -7.85 51.13 46.75
CA MET A 1 -9.02 50.75 45.92
C MET A 1 -8.67 49.45 45.25
N GLY A 2 -9.11 48.36 45.83
CA GLY A 2 -8.82 47.02 45.35
C GLY A 2 -9.98 46.46 44.50
N ARG A 3 -9.68 45.79 43.43
CA ARG A 3 -10.66 44.92 42.78
C ARG A 3 -10.13 43.49 42.88
N LYS A 4 -10.91 42.66 43.57
CA LYS A 4 -10.75 41.20 43.63
C LYS A 4 -11.28 40.59 42.31
N SER A 5 -10.48 39.83 41.62
CA SER A 5 -10.94 38.96 40.53
C SER A 5 -11.19 37.54 41.09
N HIS A 6 -12.40 37.06 40.87
CA HIS A 6 -12.81 35.71 41.25
C HIS A 6 -12.14 34.67 40.35
N PHE A 7 -11.44 33.73 40.94
CA PHE A 7 -11.01 32.47 40.33
C PHE A 7 -12.20 31.52 40.29
N GLY A 8 -12.60 31.15 39.08
CA GLY A 8 -13.57 30.09 38.88
C GLY A 8 -12.95 28.71 39.16
N GLN A 9 -13.62 27.96 40.02
CA GLN A 9 -13.26 26.57 40.32
C GLN A 9 -13.50 25.69 39.13
N ALA A 10 -12.44 25.04 38.63
CA ALA A 10 -12.54 23.92 37.69
C ALA A 10 -13.02 22.69 38.47
N ILE A 11 -14.20 22.21 38.09
CA ILE A 11 -14.74 20.94 38.60
C ILE A 11 -14.02 19.81 37.86
N PHE A 12 -13.12 19.11 38.56
CA PHE A 12 -12.57 17.84 38.13
C PHE A 12 -13.63 16.74 38.28
N ILE A 13 -14.23 16.32 37.17
CA ILE A 13 -15.05 15.10 37.16
C ILE A 13 -14.10 13.95 36.84
N SER A 14 -13.63 13.27 37.88
CA SER A 14 -13.03 11.95 37.79
C SER A 14 -14.14 10.95 37.47
N LYS A 15 -14.24 10.49 36.21
CA LYS A 15 -15.05 9.33 35.85
C LYS A 15 -14.14 8.12 35.82
N THR A 16 -14.16 7.34 36.90
CA THR A 16 -13.77 5.93 36.89
C THR A 16 -14.72 5.19 35.95
N LEU A 17 -14.18 4.66 34.84
CA LEU A 17 -14.87 3.73 33.96
C LEU A 17 -14.71 2.32 34.53
N ASP A 18 -15.59 1.96 35.44
CA ASP A 18 -15.84 0.58 35.78
C ASP A 18 -17.00 0.06 34.93
N HIS A 19 -16.75 -1.06 34.28
CA HIS A 19 -17.72 -2.01 33.70
C HIS A 19 -18.93 -1.40 32.94
N CYS A 20 -18.85 -1.40 31.61
CA CYS A 20 -20.04 -1.38 30.78
C CYS A 20 -20.58 -2.82 30.67
N ASP A 21 -21.58 -3.14 31.49
CA ASP A 21 -22.49 -4.24 31.21
C ASP A 21 -23.26 -3.93 29.90
N ASP A 22 -23.30 -4.92 29.00
CA ASP A 22 -24.09 -4.89 27.78
C ASP A 22 -25.59 -4.80 28.13
N THR A 23 -26.10 -3.58 28.27
CA THR A 23 -27.52 -3.34 28.47
C THR A 23 -28.23 -3.40 27.11
N ILE A 24 -28.80 -4.58 26.82
CA ILE A 24 -29.72 -4.78 25.71
C ILE A 24 -31.02 -4.08 26.07
N SER A 25 -31.30 -2.95 25.42
CA SER A 25 -32.63 -2.31 25.53
C SER A 25 -33.58 -2.95 24.54
N SER A 26 -34.62 -3.66 25.04
CA SER A 26 -35.69 -4.20 24.23
C SER A 26 -36.82 -3.16 24.07
N LEU A 27 -37.09 -2.76 22.83
CA LEU A 27 -38.31 -2.02 22.49
C LEU A 27 -39.35 -3.03 22.06
N SER A 28 -40.42 -3.19 22.86
CA SER A 28 -41.58 -4.03 22.50
C SER A 28 -42.55 -3.22 21.68
N SER A 29 -42.80 -3.64 20.41
CA SER A 29 -43.91 -3.15 19.63
C SER A 29 -45.11 -4.09 19.81
N GLU A 30 -46.35 -3.57 19.69
CA GLU A 30 -47.61 -4.32 19.86
C GLU A 30 -47.81 -5.48 18.87
N ALA A 31 -46.86 -5.74 17.97
CA ALA A 31 -46.88 -6.83 17.00
C ALA A 31 -46.03 -8.05 17.37
N GLY A 32 -45.49 -8.14 18.58
CA GLY A 32 -44.76 -9.32 19.06
C GLY A 32 -43.43 -9.60 18.38
N LEU A 33 -42.90 -8.70 17.55
CA LEU A 33 -41.59 -8.81 16.98
C LEU A 33 -40.57 -8.08 17.88
N GLN A 34 -39.70 -8.84 18.53
CA GLN A 34 -38.57 -8.28 19.26
C GLN A 34 -37.45 -7.97 18.28
N VAL A 35 -37.22 -6.69 17.98
CA VAL A 35 -36.08 -6.23 17.16
C VAL A 35 -34.95 -5.84 18.08
N TYR A 36 -33.87 -6.63 18.04
CA TYR A 36 -32.64 -6.30 18.74
C TYR A 36 -31.83 -5.38 17.83
N VAL A 37 -31.68 -4.12 18.20
CA VAL A 37 -30.85 -3.15 17.47
C VAL A 37 -29.61 -2.93 18.31
N SER A 38 -28.46 -3.32 17.78
CA SER A 38 -27.18 -2.94 18.39
C SER A 38 -26.98 -1.43 18.23
N TRP A 39 -26.61 -0.75 19.31
CA TRP A 39 -26.33 0.69 19.30
C TRP A 39 -25.17 1.06 18.37
N ASP A 40 -24.25 0.13 18.11
CA ASP A 40 -23.14 0.32 17.16
C ASP A 40 -23.63 0.60 15.73
N ILE A 41 -24.75 -0.01 15.33
CA ILE A 41 -25.38 0.20 14.02
C ILE A 41 -26.02 1.59 13.94
N ILE A 42 -26.57 2.11 15.04
CA ILE A 42 -27.27 3.41 15.08
C ILE A 42 -26.27 4.57 15.09
N LEU A 43 -25.10 4.39 15.72
CA LEU A 43 -24.10 5.45 15.88
C LEU A 43 -23.08 5.48 14.76
N GLY A 44 -23.04 4.47 13.86
CA GLY A 44 -22.08 4.39 12.77
C GLY A 44 -20.63 4.33 13.28
N VAL A 45 -20.40 3.84 14.51
CA VAL A 45 -19.07 3.70 15.09
C VAL A 45 -18.39 2.51 14.43
N THR A 46 -17.63 2.79 13.39
CA THR A 46 -16.69 1.80 12.86
C THR A 46 -15.56 1.58 13.87
N SER A 47 -15.16 0.33 14.09
CA SER A 47 -14.00 0.04 14.94
C SER A 47 -12.75 0.71 14.36
N ASN A 48 -11.78 1.07 15.21
CA ASN A 48 -10.51 1.64 14.75
C ASN A 48 -9.84 0.71 13.71
N ASP A 49 -9.97 -0.60 13.88
CA ASP A 49 -9.44 -1.60 12.95
C ASP A 49 -10.08 -1.49 11.56
N GLU A 50 -11.40 -1.30 11.47
CA GLU A 50 -12.11 -1.12 10.19
C GLU A 50 -11.71 0.18 9.50
N MET A 51 -11.55 1.28 10.24
CA MET A 51 -11.07 2.55 9.68
C MET A 51 -9.64 2.43 9.16
N ASN A 52 -8.75 1.76 9.88
CA ASN A 52 -7.37 1.54 9.48
C ASN A 52 -7.27 0.65 8.24
N GLU A 53 -8.08 -0.40 8.17
CA GLU A 53 -8.17 -1.26 6.99
C GLU A 53 -8.69 -0.47 5.78
N GLN A 54 -9.68 0.39 5.95
CA GLN A 54 -10.20 1.24 4.88
C GLN A 54 -9.14 2.24 4.38
N GLN A 55 -8.36 2.85 5.29
CA GLN A 55 -7.25 3.73 4.92
C GLN A 55 -6.16 2.97 4.17
N GLY A 56 -5.80 1.77 4.64
CA GLY A 56 -4.84 0.90 3.97
C GLY A 56 -5.30 0.50 2.56
N ASN A 57 -6.56 0.16 2.41
CA ASN A 57 -7.18 -0.16 1.12
C ASN A 57 -7.14 1.05 0.17
N THR A 58 -7.41 2.25 0.68
CA THR A 58 -7.35 3.50 -0.09
C THR A 58 -5.93 3.77 -0.57
N LEU A 59 -4.93 3.65 0.31
CA LEU A 59 -3.54 3.82 -0.05
C LEU A 59 -3.11 2.83 -1.14
N CYS A 60 -3.39 1.53 -0.96
CA CYS A 60 -2.98 0.49 -1.89
C CYS A 60 -3.61 0.68 -3.28
N LYS A 61 -4.92 0.98 -3.32
CA LYS A 61 -5.65 1.26 -4.58
C LYS A 61 -5.12 2.48 -5.33
N SER A 62 -4.63 3.50 -4.62
CA SER A 62 -4.12 4.74 -5.23
C SER A 62 -2.63 4.65 -5.58
N CYS A 63 -1.87 3.82 -4.90
CA CYS A 63 -0.42 3.71 -5.06
C CYS A 63 -0.04 3.14 -6.43
N GLY A 64 -0.40 1.90 -6.70
CA GLY A 64 -0.14 1.20 -7.97
C GLY A 64 1.31 0.81 -8.25
N LEU A 65 2.30 1.19 -7.46
CA LEU A 65 3.73 0.94 -7.75
C LEU A 65 4.07 -0.55 -7.90
N CYS A 66 3.36 -1.43 -7.18
CA CYS A 66 3.47 -2.87 -7.42
C CYS A 66 2.88 -3.27 -8.78
N CYS A 67 1.69 -2.73 -9.11
CA CYS A 67 0.95 -3.10 -10.31
C CYS A 67 1.56 -2.56 -11.60
N THR A 68 2.27 -1.43 -11.52
CA THR A 68 2.95 -0.81 -12.67
C THR A 68 4.35 -1.37 -12.91
N GLY A 69 4.82 -2.31 -12.08
CA GLY A 69 6.14 -2.90 -12.24
C GLY A 69 7.30 -2.10 -11.65
N HIS A 70 7.00 -1.02 -10.92
CA HIS A 70 8.06 -0.18 -10.32
C HIS A 70 8.68 -0.82 -9.07
N LEU A 71 7.91 -1.61 -8.28
CA LEU A 71 8.48 -2.32 -7.14
C LEU A 71 8.83 -3.78 -7.45
N PHE A 72 8.12 -4.43 -8.35
CA PHE A 72 8.29 -5.85 -8.68
C PHE A 72 8.21 -6.09 -10.18
N ILE A 73 9.05 -6.96 -10.72
CA ILE A 73 9.01 -7.39 -12.12
C ILE A 73 7.95 -8.48 -12.37
N TRP A 74 7.56 -9.20 -11.33
CA TRP A 74 6.50 -10.21 -11.37
C TRP A 74 5.86 -10.41 -9.99
N THR A 75 4.71 -11.07 -9.96
CA THR A 75 3.97 -11.40 -8.72
C THR A 75 3.69 -12.89 -8.67
N LYS A 76 3.96 -13.51 -7.53
CA LYS A 76 3.75 -14.94 -7.28
C LYS A 76 2.26 -15.29 -7.28
N LEU A 77 1.92 -16.46 -7.83
CA LEU A 77 0.58 -17.08 -7.77
C LEU A 77 0.64 -18.44 -7.09
N ARG A 78 -0.41 -18.78 -6.38
CA ARG A 78 -0.64 -20.16 -5.92
C ARG A 78 -1.03 -21.02 -7.11
N SER A 79 -0.77 -22.35 -7.03
CA SER A 79 -1.11 -23.27 -8.11
C SER A 79 -2.58 -23.20 -8.51
N ALA A 80 -3.48 -23.06 -7.53
CA ALA A 80 -4.92 -23.00 -7.75
C ALA A 80 -5.41 -21.67 -8.37
N GLU A 81 -4.54 -20.64 -8.45
CA GLU A 81 -4.89 -19.33 -8.97
C GLU A 81 -4.49 -19.14 -10.44
N LEU A 82 -3.64 -20.03 -10.97
CA LEU A 82 -3.04 -19.85 -12.29
C LEU A 82 -4.07 -19.70 -13.41
N ASP A 83 -5.05 -20.61 -13.47
CA ASP A 83 -6.05 -20.62 -14.53
C ASP A 83 -7.03 -19.45 -14.42
N SER A 84 -7.44 -19.08 -13.19
CA SER A 84 -8.29 -17.92 -12.96
C SER A 84 -7.56 -16.60 -13.24
N ALA A 85 -6.29 -16.51 -12.93
CA ALA A 85 -5.45 -15.35 -13.22
C ALA A 85 -5.26 -15.16 -14.74
N GLU A 86 -5.00 -16.25 -15.46
CA GLU A 86 -4.89 -16.23 -16.92
C GLU A 86 -6.22 -15.86 -17.59
N ALA A 87 -7.35 -16.39 -17.09
CA ALA A 87 -8.68 -16.04 -17.57
C ALA A 87 -9.03 -14.55 -17.33
N LEU A 88 -8.44 -13.89 -16.33
CA LEU A 88 -8.54 -12.45 -16.11
C LEU A 88 -7.63 -11.62 -17.05
N GLY A 89 -6.83 -12.27 -17.89
CA GLY A 89 -5.91 -11.61 -18.83
C GLY A 89 -4.54 -11.28 -18.24
N LEU A 90 -4.17 -11.84 -17.07
CA LEU A 90 -2.82 -11.68 -16.53
C LEU A 90 -1.81 -12.49 -17.37
N ASN A 91 -0.61 -11.94 -17.59
CA ASN A 91 0.47 -12.62 -18.29
C ASN A 91 1.13 -13.67 -17.36
N VAL A 92 0.48 -14.84 -17.26
CA VAL A 92 0.84 -15.92 -16.34
C VAL A 92 1.97 -16.76 -16.92
N PHE A 93 2.96 -17.07 -16.07
CA PHE A 93 4.00 -18.04 -16.36
C PHE A 93 3.99 -19.20 -15.33
N ARG A 94 4.39 -20.42 -15.79
CA ARG A 94 4.23 -21.68 -15.06
C ARG A 94 5.52 -22.52 -15.03
N SER A 95 6.68 -21.87 -15.28
CA SER A 95 7.94 -22.56 -15.65
C SER A 95 8.39 -23.60 -14.64
N VAL A 96 8.36 -23.28 -13.35
CA VAL A 96 8.72 -24.21 -12.25
C VAL A 96 7.82 -23.95 -11.04
N PRO A 97 7.61 -24.95 -10.14
CA PRO A 97 6.74 -24.78 -8.97
C PRO A 97 7.08 -23.60 -8.07
N SER A 98 8.36 -23.25 -7.93
CA SER A 98 8.84 -22.15 -7.12
C SER A 98 8.72 -20.79 -7.81
N GLN A 99 8.67 -20.75 -9.14
CA GLN A 99 8.63 -19.54 -9.97
C GLN A 99 7.39 -19.55 -10.86
N ARG A 100 6.21 -19.52 -10.25
CA ARG A 100 4.94 -19.39 -10.95
C ARG A 100 4.27 -18.09 -10.53
N GLY A 101 3.76 -17.34 -11.51
CA GLY A 101 3.20 -16.01 -11.25
C GLY A 101 2.75 -15.34 -12.51
N PHE A 102 2.67 -14.02 -12.48
CA PHE A 102 2.40 -13.19 -13.65
C PHE A 102 3.36 -12.01 -13.70
N ASN A 103 3.73 -11.59 -14.92
CA ASN A 103 4.63 -10.49 -15.15
C ASN A 103 3.96 -9.13 -14.91
N GLN A 104 4.74 -8.17 -14.45
CA GLN A 104 4.37 -6.78 -14.35
C GLN A 104 4.88 -6.01 -15.58
N PRO A 105 4.23 -4.93 -16.02
CA PRO A 105 3.06 -4.30 -15.41
C PRO A 105 1.78 -5.13 -15.53
N CYS A 106 0.92 -5.04 -14.51
CA CYS A 106 -0.36 -5.73 -14.45
C CYS A 106 -1.37 -5.08 -15.44
N PRO A 107 -1.94 -5.83 -16.40
CA PRO A 107 -2.89 -5.27 -17.35
C PRO A 107 -4.21 -4.83 -16.72
N LEU A 108 -4.48 -5.26 -15.47
CA LEU A 108 -5.67 -4.90 -14.73
C LEU A 108 -5.48 -3.63 -13.88
N TRP A 109 -4.36 -2.94 -14.03
CA TRP A 109 -4.13 -1.62 -13.46
C TRP A 109 -4.57 -0.52 -14.45
N GLN A 110 -5.59 0.24 -14.09
CA GLN A 110 -6.14 1.35 -14.88
C GLN A 110 -6.27 2.61 -14.03
N GLY A 111 -5.15 3.06 -13.45
CA GLY A 111 -5.14 4.12 -12.43
C GLY A 111 -5.58 3.64 -11.04
N GLN A 112 -6.23 2.49 -10.99
CA GLN A 112 -6.56 1.71 -9.79
C GLN A 112 -6.66 0.23 -10.15
N CYS A 113 -6.58 -0.65 -9.16
CA CYS A 113 -6.76 -2.08 -9.37
C CYS A 113 -8.24 -2.40 -9.67
N THR A 114 -8.54 -2.89 -10.88
CA THR A 114 -9.91 -3.19 -11.34
C THR A 114 -10.51 -4.44 -10.70
N ILE A 115 -9.66 -5.32 -10.13
CA ILE A 115 -10.08 -6.58 -9.51
C ILE A 115 -9.90 -6.62 -7.98
N TYR A 116 -9.69 -5.46 -7.34
CA TYR A 116 -9.38 -5.40 -5.91
C TYR A 116 -10.41 -6.11 -5.02
N THR A 117 -11.69 -6.05 -5.39
CA THR A 117 -12.81 -6.70 -4.69
C THR A 117 -13.22 -8.04 -5.30
N SER A 118 -12.53 -8.51 -6.36
CA SER A 118 -12.83 -9.77 -7.02
C SER A 118 -12.54 -10.97 -6.11
N PRO A 119 -13.35 -12.04 -6.15
CA PRO A 119 -13.01 -13.31 -5.50
C PRO A 119 -11.74 -13.94 -6.09
N HIS A 120 -11.39 -13.60 -7.32
CA HIS A 120 -10.17 -14.05 -8.01
C HIS A 120 -8.97 -13.10 -7.82
N TYR A 121 -9.07 -12.12 -6.89
CA TYR A 121 -7.93 -11.26 -6.55
C TYR A 121 -6.78 -12.09 -6.00
N PRO A 122 -5.59 -12.07 -6.62
CA PRO A 122 -4.49 -12.96 -6.26
C PRO A 122 -4.12 -12.85 -4.79
N HIS A 123 -3.84 -14.00 -4.17
CA HIS A 123 -3.53 -14.08 -2.74
C HIS A 123 -2.38 -13.16 -2.34
N PHE A 124 -1.27 -13.18 -3.11
CA PHE A 124 -0.13 -12.33 -2.80
C PHE A 124 -0.43 -10.84 -2.95
N CYS A 125 -1.24 -10.44 -3.93
CA CYS A 125 -1.70 -9.05 -4.03
C CYS A 125 -2.53 -8.62 -2.82
N ARG A 126 -3.30 -9.56 -2.23
CA ARG A 126 -4.13 -9.32 -1.03
C ARG A 126 -3.32 -9.27 0.26
N THR A 127 -2.31 -10.13 0.38
CA THR A 127 -1.59 -10.34 1.64
C THR A 127 -0.31 -9.51 1.76
N TYR A 128 0.26 -9.09 0.64
CA TYR A 128 1.46 -8.26 0.67
C TYR A 128 1.16 -6.88 1.25
N LYS A 129 1.93 -6.52 2.27
CA LYS A 129 1.88 -5.21 2.93
C LYS A 129 3.27 -4.59 2.93
N CYS A 130 3.51 -3.58 2.08
CA CYS A 130 4.76 -2.83 2.11
C CYS A 130 4.94 -2.06 3.44
N LYS A 131 6.14 -1.58 3.72
CA LYS A 131 6.42 -0.83 4.96
C LYS A 131 5.49 0.38 5.12
N LEU A 132 5.22 1.13 4.04
CA LEU A 132 4.35 2.31 4.09
C LEU A 132 2.91 1.94 4.44
N LEU A 133 2.38 0.88 3.81
CA LEU A 133 1.04 0.37 4.13
C LEU A 133 0.95 -0.09 5.59
N LYS A 134 1.95 -0.83 6.09
CA LYS A 134 2.00 -1.22 7.50
C LYS A 134 1.96 0.01 8.43
N ARG A 135 2.74 1.05 8.15
CA ARG A 135 2.74 2.29 8.94
C ARG A 135 1.39 3.01 8.97
N VAL A 136 0.60 2.92 7.90
CA VAL A 136 -0.77 3.48 7.88
C VAL A 136 -1.70 2.61 8.75
N LEU A 137 -1.62 1.28 8.61
CA LEU A 137 -2.41 0.35 9.42
C LEU A 137 -2.09 0.43 10.92
N ASP A 138 -0.81 0.66 11.26
CA ASP A 138 -0.31 0.81 12.64
C ASP A 138 -0.42 2.27 13.15
N GLU A 139 -1.11 3.15 12.44
CA GLU A 139 -1.31 4.58 12.77
C GLU A 139 -0.01 5.39 12.99
N THR A 140 1.15 4.86 12.59
CA THR A 140 2.44 5.56 12.71
C THR A 140 2.66 6.59 11.60
N THR A 141 1.81 6.57 10.56
CA THR A 141 1.79 7.53 9.45
C THR A 141 0.36 7.76 9.01
N SER A 142 -0.07 9.02 8.89
CA SER A 142 -1.40 9.35 8.39
C SER A 142 -1.54 9.04 6.89
N LEU A 143 -2.75 8.69 6.44
CA LEU A 143 -3.05 8.43 5.03
C LEU A 143 -2.65 9.59 4.10
N PRO A 144 -2.95 10.88 4.38
CA PRO A 144 -2.51 11.98 3.52
C PRO A 144 -0.98 12.05 3.36
N LYS A 145 -0.23 11.83 4.45
CA LYS A 145 1.24 11.82 4.41
C LYS A 145 1.77 10.64 3.59
N ALA A 146 1.14 9.47 3.70
CA ALA A 146 1.50 8.30 2.92
C ALA A 146 1.21 8.51 1.42
N LEU A 147 0.06 9.08 1.06
CA LEU A 147 -0.28 9.43 -0.32
C LEU A 147 0.70 10.44 -0.92
N SER A 148 1.08 11.48 -0.17
CA SER A 148 2.09 12.46 -0.60
C SER A 148 3.46 11.79 -0.86
N ALA A 149 3.87 10.84 -0.01
CA ALA A 149 5.11 10.08 -0.22
C ALA A 149 5.05 9.20 -1.47
N VAL A 150 3.90 8.59 -1.77
CA VAL A 150 3.67 7.85 -3.01
C VAL A 150 3.78 8.76 -4.22
N GLU A 151 3.13 9.93 -4.20
CA GLU A 151 3.19 10.87 -5.34
C GLU A 151 4.61 11.41 -5.57
N GLY A 152 5.36 11.75 -4.51
CA GLY A 152 6.76 12.14 -4.66
C GLY A 152 7.64 11.03 -5.24
N THR A 153 7.35 9.76 -4.88
CA THR A 153 8.06 8.61 -5.48
C THR A 153 7.71 8.44 -6.96
N LYS A 154 6.43 8.59 -7.34
CA LYS A 154 6.00 8.53 -8.74
C LYS A 154 6.58 9.65 -9.58
N GLU A 155 6.72 10.85 -9.03
CA GLU A 155 7.37 11.96 -9.73
C GLU A 155 8.82 11.65 -10.05
N LEU A 156 9.58 11.19 -9.06
CA LEU A 156 10.98 10.79 -9.26
C LEU A 156 11.13 9.65 -10.28
N ILE A 157 10.19 8.70 -10.30
CA ILE A 157 10.15 7.65 -11.31
C ILE A 157 9.95 8.26 -12.71
N ARG A 158 8.99 9.19 -12.88
CA ARG A 158 8.75 9.86 -14.17
C ARG A 158 9.99 10.64 -14.66
N GLU A 159 10.68 11.31 -13.75
CA GLU A 159 11.94 12.00 -14.08
C GLU A 159 13.02 11.02 -14.56
N LEU A 160 13.17 9.89 -13.86
CA LEU A 160 14.12 8.83 -14.26
C LEU A 160 13.72 8.16 -15.57
N GLU A 161 12.44 7.89 -15.79
CA GLU A 161 11.95 7.33 -17.04
C GLU A 161 12.25 8.22 -18.25
N ALA A 162 12.19 9.55 -18.06
CA ALA A 162 12.54 10.51 -19.11
C ALA A 162 14.06 10.55 -19.42
N LEU A 163 14.89 10.15 -18.48
CA LEU A 163 16.35 10.09 -18.65
C LEU A 163 16.82 8.73 -19.17
N LEU A 164 16.02 7.67 -18.97
CA LEU A 164 16.41 6.32 -19.41
C LEU A 164 16.40 6.19 -20.94
N PRO A 165 17.42 5.53 -21.52
CA PRO A 165 17.43 5.27 -22.95
C PRO A 165 16.27 4.34 -23.36
N ALA A 166 15.83 4.49 -24.61
CA ALA A 166 14.87 3.56 -25.20
C ALA A 166 15.52 2.18 -25.34
N THR A 167 14.90 1.15 -24.74
CA THR A 167 15.33 -0.24 -24.84
C THR A 167 14.17 -1.13 -25.28
N SER A 168 14.44 -2.41 -25.54
CA SER A 168 13.40 -3.41 -25.84
C SER A 168 12.59 -3.81 -24.60
N SER A 169 13.12 -3.63 -23.39
CA SER A 169 12.38 -3.90 -22.16
C SER A 169 11.34 -2.82 -21.89
N THR A 170 10.12 -3.24 -21.55
CA THR A 170 9.03 -2.37 -21.09
C THR A 170 9.03 -2.21 -19.58
N ASN A 171 9.83 -3.00 -18.87
CA ASN A 171 9.89 -2.95 -17.40
C ASN A 171 10.87 -1.85 -16.96
N PHE A 172 10.37 -0.91 -16.17
CA PHE A 172 11.18 0.20 -15.62
C PHE A 172 12.38 -0.29 -14.82
N ARG A 173 12.19 -1.31 -13.95
CA ARG A 173 13.29 -1.80 -13.10
C ARG A 173 14.43 -2.41 -13.89
N GLU A 174 14.10 -3.20 -14.93
CA GLU A 174 15.10 -3.80 -15.80
C GLU A 174 15.92 -2.70 -16.50
N ARG A 175 15.25 -1.70 -17.09
CA ARG A 175 15.91 -0.56 -17.73
C ARG A 175 16.78 0.24 -16.76
N LEU A 176 16.30 0.44 -15.51
CA LEU A 176 17.06 1.15 -14.47
C LEU A 176 18.32 0.39 -14.10
N VAL A 177 18.25 -0.92 -13.89
CA VAL A 177 19.39 -1.78 -13.57
C VAL A 177 20.39 -1.79 -14.73
N GLU A 178 19.94 -2.05 -15.96
CA GLU A 178 20.79 -2.05 -17.15
C GLU A 178 21.56 -0.74 -17.33
N HIS A 179 20.90 0.39 -17.09
CA HIS A 179 21.53 1.70 -17.22
C HIS A 179 22.52 1.98 -16.07
N LEU A 180 22.19 1.62 -14.84
CA LEU A 180 23.12 1.71 -13.70
C LEU A 180 24.39 0.87 -13.93
N GLU A 181 24.24 -0.37 -14.41
CA GLU A 181 25.35 -1.25 -14.75
C GLU A 181 26.20 -0.70 -15.93
N ALA A 182 25.57 0.00 -16.87
CA ALA A 182 26.26 0.66 -17.95
C ALA A 182 27.10 1.84 -17.43
N LEU A 183 26.56 2.65 -16.53
CA LEU A 183 27.27 3.77 -15.90
C LEU A 183 28.49 3.30 -15.09
N GLU A 184 28.42 2.16 -14.42
CA GLU A 184 29.56 1.61 -13.68
C GLU A 184 30.79 1.27 -14.57
N LYS A 185 30.57 1.09 -15.87
CA LYS A 185 31.62 0.79 -16.85
C LYS A 185 32.25 2.05 -17.45
N ILE A 186 31.67 3.22 -17.19
CA ILE A 186 32.16 4.51 -17.70
C ILE A 186 33.22 5.07 -16.73
N ALA A 187 34.40 5.41 -17.26
CA ALA A 187 35.52 5.90 -16.44
C ALA A 187 35.33 7.34 -15.93
N VAL A 188 34.55 8.15 -16.66
CA VAL A 188 34.29 9.57 -16.31
C VAL A 188 32.84 9.86 -16.62
N TRP A 189 32.11 10.27 -15.62
CA TRP A 189 30.67 10.64 -15.75
C TRP A 189 30.55 12.12 -16.14
N ASP A 190 29.65 12.41 -17.03
CA ASP A 190 29.23 13.76 -17.33
C ASP A 190 28.14 14.26 -16.35
N GLU A 191 27.63 15.48 -16.56
CA GLU A 191 26.64 16.09 -15.68
C GLU A 191 25.29 15.32 -15.71
N ALA A 192 24.90 14.78 -16.86
CA ALA A 192 23.68 14.00 -17.02
C ALA A 192 23.78 12.64 -16.30
N ASP A 193 24.92 11.98 -16.40
CA ASP A 193 25.22 10.74 -15.69
C ASP A 193 25.15 10.93 -14.17
N LEU A 194 25.72 12.03 -13.68
CA LEU A 194 25.68 12.38 -12.25
C LEU A 194 24.26 12.69 -11.77
N GLU A 195 23.49 13.46 -12.55
CA GLU A 195 22.08 13.75 -12.24
C GLU A 195 21.25 12.45 -12.18
N PHE A 196 21.40 11.60 -13.20
CA PHE A 196 20.71 10.32 -13.23
C PHE A 196 21.05 9.47 -12.02
N ARG A 197 22.33 9.30 -11.71
CA ARG A 197 22.81 8.50 -10.58
C ARG A 197 22.23 9.00 -9.26
N LEU A 198 22.25 10.30 -9.01
CA LEU A 198 21.73 10.89 -7.79
C LEU A 198 20.22 10.62 -7.63
N LYS A 199 19.46 10.77 -8.72
CA LYS A 199 18.01 10.47 -8.73
C LYS A 199 17.76 8.97 -8.50
N ALA A 200 18.53 8.09 -9.12
CA ALA A 200 18.42 6.65 -8.95
C ALA A 200 18.73 6.23 -7.50
N ASP A 201 19.80 6.71 -6.90
CA ASP A 201 20.14 6.43 -5.50
C ASP A 201 19.07 6.95 -4.53
N THR A 202 18.48 8.10 -4.84
CA THR A 202 17.33 8.63 -4.08
C THR A 202 16.14 7.69 -4.19
N LEU A 203 15.80 7.22 -5.38
CA LEU A 203 14.68 6.27 -5.59
C LEU A 203 14.92 4.95 -4.86
N LEU A 204 16.12 4.40 -4.92
CA LEU A 204 16.50 3.17 -4.21
C LEU A 204 16.33 3.33 -2.69
N THR A 205 16.77 4.48 -2.18
CA THR A 205 16.57 4.82 -0.76
C THR A 205 15.08 4.90 -0.38
N LEU A 206 14.22 5.45 -1.25
CA LEU A 206 12.77 5.49 -1.03
C LEU A 206 12.19 4.07 -1.09
N TYR A 207 12.62 3.22 -2.02
CA TYR A 207 12.16 1.84 -2.11
C TYR A 207 12.46 1.08 -0.82
N GLU A 208 13.66 1.19 -0.30
CA GLU A 208 14.03 0.55 0.96
C GLU A 208 13.24 1.11 2.15
N ARG A 209 13.22 2.43 2.32
CA ARG A 209 12.68 3.10 3.51
C ARG A 209 11.16 3.08 3.56
N LEU A 210 10.50 3.32 2.43
CA LEU A 210 9.05 3.43 2.37
C LEU A 210 8.37 2.10 2.03
N PHE A 211 8.94 1.33 1.12
CA PHE A 211 8.26 0.13 0.63
C PHE A 211 8.89 -1.17 1.15
N GLY A 212 10.12 -1.13 1.64
CA GLY A 212 10.83 -2.30 2.15
C GLY A 212 11.36 -3.19 1.05
N VAL A 213 11.67 -2.60 -0.11
CA VAL A 213 12.29 -3.26 -1.26
C VAL A 213 13.76 -2.84 -1.28
N ASN A 214 14.65 -3.77 -0.96
CA ASN A 214 16.08 -3.48 -0.79
C ASN A 214 16.89 -3.81 -2.04
N ASP A 215 16.34 -4.67 -2.92
CA ASP A 215 17.03 -5.13 -4.11
C ASP A 215 16.17 -4.94 -5.36
N LEU A 216 16.79 -4.42 -6.43
CA LEU A 216 16.15 -4.31 -7.73
C LEU A 216 16.13 -5.64 -8.50
N VAL A 217 17.05 -6.54 -8.18
CA VAL A 217 17.25 -7.82 -8.88
C VAL A 217 16.53 -8.96 -8.19
N GLU A 218 16.59 -9.02 -6.85
CA GLU A 218 15.92 -10.08 -6.08
C GLU A 218 14.42 -9.82 -5.94
N ASN A 219 13.68 -10.89 -6.05
CA ASN A 219 12.24 -10.84 -5.84
C ASN A 219 11.95 -11.01 -4.34
N PRO A 220 11.34 -10.04 -3.66
CA PRO A 220 11.03 -10.14 -2.23
C PRO A 220 10.11 -11.30 -1.87
N TRP A 221 9.50 -11.98 -2.85
CA TRP A 221 8.69 -13.18 -2.64
C TRP A 221 9.51 -14.43 -2.31
N GLU A 222 10.81 -14.44 -2.58
CA GLU A 222 11.69 -15.57 -2.27
C GLU A 222 11.98 -15.68 -0.77
N SER A 223 11.94 -14.58 -0.06
CA SER A 223 12.17 -14.53 1.40
C SER A 223 10.91 -14.81 2.25
N LEU A 224 9.75 -15.05 1.63
CA LEU A 224 8.46 -15.28 2.30
C LEU A 224 8.00 -16.76 2.24
N THR A 225 8.90 -17.69 1.95
CA THR A 225 8.61 -19.15 1.95
C THR A 225 8.78 -19.77 3.32
#